data_cfd317bae20e13d0613aa350d8d4e76d
#
_entry.id   cfd317bae20e13d0613aa350d8d4e76d
#
_cell.length_a   1.000
_cell.length_b   1.000
_cell.length_c   1.000
_cell.angle_alpha   90.00
_cell.angle_beta   90.00
_cell.angle_gamma   90.00
#
_symmetry.space_group_name_H-M   'P 1'
#
loop_
_entity.id
_entity.type
_entity.pdbx_description
1 polymer ?
#
loop_
_entity_poly.entity_id
_entity_poly.type
_entity_poly.pdbx_seq_one_letter_code
_entity_poly.pdbx_strand_id
1 'polypeptide(L)'
;MMAGTTESYSTEELSGVLEKLGSSIDVYAGNDEIVVNVSSLTKNLDATLALVEEVMLKAKFTEDEFNRLKFSQMESIANQVNEPTTLAGNQFNAVLYGEGHIMAIPSSGTEATLAGVTLTDIQEYYDAKFAPNIANLVVVGDIEKDAVLGKLDFLKAWEKKEITFAEEPATP
;
A
#
# COMPACT_ATOMS: atom_id res chain seq x y z
N MET A 1 1.67 -5.01 -4.09
CA MET A 1 2.94 -5.77 -4.02
C MET A 1 3.43 -6.02 -2.59
N MET A 2 3.40 -5.05 -1.65
CA MET A 2 3.91 -5.28 -0.28
C MET A 2 3.26 -6.47 0.44
N ALA A 3 1.94 -6.66 0.32
CA ALA A 3 1.22 -7.79 0.89
C ALA A 3 1.24 -9.05 -0.01
N GLY A 4 2.23 -9.16 -0.86
CA GLY A 4 2.47 -10.32 -1.72
C GLY A 4 3.56 -11.25 -1.17
N THR A 5 4.54 -11.54 -2.02
CA THR A 5 5.69 -12.37 -1.64
C THR A 5 6.59 -11.65 -0.62
N THR A 6 7.04 -12.39 0.40
CA THR A 6 8.00 -11.93 1.41
C THR A 6 9.26 -12.79 1.38
N GLU A 7 10.21 -12.56 2.29
CA GLU A 7 11.38 -13.41 2.42
C GLU A 7 11.02 -14.84 2.78
N SER A 8 10.01 -15.04 3.63
CA SER A 8 9.65 -16.32 4.22
C SER A 8 8.41 -16.99 3.60
N TYR A 9 7.59 -16.23 2.88
CA TYR A 9 6.29 -16.70 2.36
C TYR A 9 6.08 -16.30 0.91
N SER A 10 5.53 -17.22 0.12
CA SER A 10 4.83 -16.85 -1.13
C SER A 10 3.49 -16.18 -0.83
N THR A 11 2.89 -15.53 -1.82
CA THR A 11 1.58 -14.89 -1.69
C THR A 11 0.50 -15.87 -1.22
N GLU A 12 0.49 -17.11 -1.76
CA GLU A 12 -0.47 -18.14 -1.38
C GLU A 12 -0.25 -18.64 0.05
N GLU A 13 1.01 -18.84 0.45
CA GLU A 13 1.35 -19.29 1.80
C GLU A 13 0.97 -18.23 2.85
N LEU A 14 1.30 -16.97 2.60
CA LEU A 14 0.93 -15.85 3.47
C LEU A 14 -0.59 -15.78 3.65
N SER A 15 -1.33 -15.83 2.54
CA SER A 15 -2.80 -15.81 2.53
C SER A 15 -3.39 -16.99 3.32
N GLY A 16 -2.84 -18.20 3.11
CA GLY A 16 -3.29 -19.41 3.81
C GLY A 16 -3.01 -19.38 5.32
N VAL A 17 -1.91 -18.75 5.75
CA VAL A 17 -1.62 -18.57 7.19
C VAL A 17 -2.54 -17.53 7.81
N LEU A 18 -2.76 -16.41 7.14
CA LEU A 18 -3.71 -15.37 7.60
C LEU A 18 -5.14 -15.92 7.75
N GLU A 19 -5.60 -16.71 6.79
CA GLU A 19 -6.91 -17.36 6.85
C GLU A 19 -7.04 -18.29 8.07
N LYS A 20 -6.04 -19.12 8.35
CA LYS A 20 -6.02 -20.00 9.53
C LYS A 20 -6.03 -19.22 10.85
N LEU A 21 -5.44 -18.04 10.88
CA LEU A 21 -5.44 -17.15 12.04
C LEU A 21 -6.75 -16.36 12.18
N GLY A 22 -7.60 -16.34 11.16
CA GLY A 22 -8.76 -15.45 11.08
C GLY A 22 -8.31 -13.98 11.12
N SER A 23 -7.22 -13.69 10.45
CA SER A 23 -6.58 -12.37 10.39
C SER A 23 -6.51 -11.87 8.95
N SER A 24 -6.42 -10.55 8.76
CA SER A 24 -6.13 -9.95 7.47
C SER A 24 -5.02 -8.90 7.58
N ILE A 25 -4.27 -8.74 6.49
CA ILE A 25 -3.30 -7.66 6.28
C ILE A 25 -3.56 -7.13 4.87
N ASP A 26 -4.11 -5.92 4.80
CA ASP A 26 -4.44 -5.24 3.56
C ASP A 26 -3.54 -4.02 3.40
N VAL A 27 -2.90 -3.89 2.25
CA VAL A 27 -2.04 -2.75 1.92
C VAL A 27 -2.59 -2.05 0.70
N TYR A 28 -2.90 -0.78 0.83
CA TYR A 28 -3.36 0.04 -0.27
C TYR A 28 -2.73 1.44 -0.23
N ALA A 29 -2.60 2.06 -1.39
CA ALA A 29 -2.11 3.41 -1.55
C ALA A 29 -3.27 4.37 -1.84
N GLY A 30 -3.31 5.47 -1.11
CA GLY A 30 -4.10 6.65 -1.43
C GLY A 30 -3.30 7.65 -2.26
N ASN A 31 -3.78 8.89 -2.32
CA ASN A 31 -3.08 9.96 -3.06
C ASN A 31 -1.79 10.41 -2.35
N ASP A 32 -1.77 10.37 -1.02
CA ASP A 32 -0.72 10.92 -0.16
C ASP A 32 -0.26 9.96 0.95
N GLU A 33 -0.87 8.79 1.06
CA GLU A 33 -0.56 7.82 2.10
C GLU A 33 -0.52 6.37 1.59
N ILE A 34 0.25 5.53 2.28
CA ILE A 34 0.15 4.08 2.20
C ILE A 34 -0.47 3.60 3.51
N VAL A 35 -1.58 2.88 3.41
CA VAL A 35 -2.28 2.33 4.57
C VAL A 35 -2.02 0.84 4.67
N VAL A 36 -1.55 0.40 5.83
CA VAL A 36 -1.46 -1.02 6.20
C VAL A 36 -2.55 -1.28 7.24
N ASN A 37 -3.62 -1.92 6.81
CA ASN A 37 -4.74 -2.26 7.68
C ASN A 37 -4.61 -3.71 8.15
N VAL A 38 -4.62 -3.90 9.47
CA VAL A 38 -4.46 -5.21 10.10
C VAL A 38 -5.66 -5.51 10.97
N SER A 39 -6.28 -6.66 10.73
CA SER A 39 -7.33 -7.20 11.61
C SER A 39 -6.90 -8.53 12.18
N SER A 40 -7.08 -8.73 13.48
CA SER A 40 -6.70 -9.97 14.15
C SER A 40 -7.58 -10.26 15.36
N LEU A 41 -7.78 -11.52 15.65
CA LEU A 41 -8.28 -11.94 16.97
C LEU A 41 -7.19 -11.71 18.03
N THR A 42 -7.55 -11.22 19.22
CA THR A 42 -6.60 -10.96 20.32
C THR A 42 -5.71 -12.17 20.62
N LYS A 43 -6.26 -13.38 20.61
CA LYS A 43 -5.51 -14.63 20.85
C LYS A 43 -4.46 -14.95 19.78
N ASN A 44 -4.60 -14.41 18.56
CA ASN A 44 -3.72 -14.66 17.42
C ASN A 44 -2.84 -13.44 17.09
N LEU A 45 -2.90 -12.38 17.91
CA LEU A 45 -2.23 -11.11 17.64
C LEU A 45 -0.72 -11.28 17.44
N ASP A 46 -0.04 -12.07 18.26
CA ASP A 46 1.41 -12.27 18.13
C ASP A 46 1.78 -12.92 16.81
N ALA A 47 1.06 -13.96 16.40
CA ALA A 47 1.27 -14.61 15.12
C ALA A 47 0.95 -13.69 13.93
N THR A 48 -0.10 -12.86 14.07
CA THR A 48 -0.44 -11.87 13.04
C THR A 48 0.62 -10.78 12.93
N LEU A 49 1.13 -10.26 14.06
CA LEU A 49 2.19 -9.25 14.04
C LEU A 49 3.51 -9.76 13.45
N ALA A 50 3.83 -11.03 13.61
CA ALA A 50 4.96 -11.63 12.90
C ALA A 50 4.79 -11.61 11.36
N LEU A 51 3.55 -11.79 10.87
CA LEU A 51 3.26 -11.64 9.44
C LEU A 51 3.25 -10.16 9.00
N VAL A 52 2.85 -9.24 9.88
CA VAL A 52 2.98 -7.79 9.63
C VAL A 52 4.44 -7.41 9.44
N GLU A 53 5.34 -7.93 10.28
CA GLU A 53 6.79 -7.73 10.11
C GLU A 53 7.27 -8.21 8.74
N GLU A 54 6.88 -9.41 8.32
CA GLU A 54 7.21 -9.95 7.00
C GLU A 54 6.74 -9.03 5.86
N VAL A 55 5.48 -8.59 5.91
CA VAL A 55 4.87 -7.73 4.90
C VAL A 55 5.49 -6.34 4.86
N MET A 56 5.79 -5.76 6.03
CA MET A 56 6.29 -4.39 6.10
C MET A 56 7.79 -4.28 5.87
N LEU A 57 8.59 -5.22 6.42
CA LEU A 57 10.04 -5.06 6.48
C LEU A 57 10.79 -6.06 5.59
N LYS A 58 10.12 -7.12 5.10
CA LYS A 58 10.73 -8.21 4.33
C LYS A 58 9.98 -8.50 3.03
N ALA A 59 9.24 -7.51 2.52
CA ALA A 59 8.53 -7.63 1.24
C ALA A 59 9.53 -7.87 0.09
N LYS A 60 9.20 -8.82 -0.79
CA LYS A 60 9.92 -9.06 -2.03
C LYS A 60 9.10 -8.60 -3.22
N PHE A 61 9.71 -7.78 -4.05
CA PHE A 61 9.12 -7.30 -5.29
C PHE A 61 9.66 -8.14 -6.45
N THR A 62 8.85 -9.10 -6.93
CA THR A 62 9.24 -10.02 -8.01
C THR A 62 8.67 -9.58 -9.35
N GLU A 63 9.38 -9.88 -10.44
CA GLU A 63 8.94 -9.58 -11.81
C GLU A 63 7.59 -10.23 -12.14
N ASP A 64 7.39 -11.48 -11.74
CA ASP A 64 6.16 -12.21 -12.04
C ASP A 64 4.95 -11.54 -11.36
N GLU A 65 5.08 -11.17 -10.10
CA GLU A 65 4.01 -10.49 -9.37
C GLU A 65 3.77 -9.08 -9.89
N PHE A 66 4.85 -8.34 -10.20
CA PHE A 66 4.75 -7.01 -10.82
C PHE A 66 3.99 -7.09 -12.14
N ASN A 67 4.37 -7.99 -13.04
CA ASN A 67 3.74 -8.14 -14.33
C ASN A 67 2.26 -8.53 -14.21
N ARG A 68 1.94 -9.44 -13.31
CA ARG A 68 0.55 -9.85 -13.02
C ARG A 68 -0.29 -8.69 -12.52
N LEU A 69 0.21 -7.92 -11.55
CA LEU A 69 -0.49 -6.77 -10.98
C LEU A 69 -0.62 -5.63 -12.00
N LYS A 70 0.44 -5.35 -12.75
CA LYS A 70 0.43 -4.34 -13.81
C LYS A 70 -0.60 -4.67 -14.88
N PHE A 71 -0.67 -5.94 -15.31
CA PHE A 71 -1.67 -6.40 -16.27
C PHE A 71 -3.10 -6.22 -15.72
N SER A 72 -3.35 -6.68 -14.49
CA SER A 72 -4.66 -6.51 -13.84
C SER A 72 -5.07 -5.04 -13.71
N GLN A 73 -4.12 -4.16 -13.38
CA GLN A 73 -4.38 -2.72 -13.28
C GLN A 73 -4.68 -2.11 -14.66
N MET A 74 -3.95 -2.50 -15.70
CA MET A 74 -4.22 -2.07 -17.08
C MET A 74 -5.63 -2.48 -17.53
N GLU A 75 -6.04 -3.72 -17.25
CA GLU A 75 -7.41 -4.17 -17.53
C GLU A 75 -8.46 -3.37 -16.75
N SER A 76 -8.20 -3.08 -15.48
CA SER A 76 -9.08 -2.25 -14.65
C SER A 76 -9.25 -0.85 -15.24
N ILE A 77 -8.16 -0.21 -15.67
CA ILE A 77 -8.19 1.12 -16.31
C ILE A 77 -8.96 1.05 -17.64
N ALA A 78 -8.68 0.06 -18.47
CA ALA A 78 -9.39 -0.12 -19.75
C ALA A 78 -10.90 -0.32 -19.56
N ASN A 79 -11.32 -1.00 -18.49
CA ASN A 79 -12.72 -1.24 -18.20
C ASN A 79 -13.46 0.01 -17.65
N GLN A 80 -12.74 1.03 -17.17
CA GLN A 80 -13.36 2.27 -16.67
C GLN A 80 -14.16 3.03 -17.73
N VAL A 81 -13.90 2.81 -19.01
CA VAL A 81 -14.71 3.40 -20.09
C VAL A 81 -16.18 2.96 -20.04
N ASN A 82 -16.48 1.85 -19.38
CA ASN A 82 -17.81 1.32 -19.19
C ASN A 82 -18.50 1.82 -17.90
N GLU A 83 -17.79 2.65 -17.12
CA GLU A 83 -18.24 3.16 -15.82
C GLU A 83 -18.49 4.68 -15.89
N PRO A 84 -19.71 5.12 -16.30
CA PRO A 84 -19.99 6.55 -16.53
C PRO A 84 -19.73 7.43 -15.31
N THR A 85 -19.97 6.93 -14.09
CA THR A 85 -19.72 7.67 -12.85
C THR A 85 -18.24 7.94 -12.63
N THR A 86 -17.38 6.95 -12.89
CA THR A 86 -15.92 7.07 -12.80
C THR A 86 -15.40 8.08 -13.82
N LEU A 87 -15.87 7.99 -15.08
CA LEU A 87 -15.49 8.93 -16.13
C LEU A 87 -15.92 10.36 -15.79
N ALA A 88 -17.16 10.55 -15.32
CA ALA A 88 -17.67 11.85 -14.92
C ALA A 88 -16.86 12.44 -13.75
N GLY A 89 -16.50 11.64 -12.75
CA GLY A 89 -15.66 12.04 -11.62
C GLY A 89 -14.25 12.45 -12.06
N ASN A 90 -13.61 11.67 -12.90
CA ASN A 90 -12.28 11.96 -13.43
C ASN A 90 -12.30 13.28 -14.25
N GLN A 91 -13.30 13.45 -15.12
CA GLN A 91 -13.46 14.67 -15.92
C GLN A 91 -13.77 15.88 -15.05
N PHE A 92 -14.60 15.73 -14.03
CA PHE A 92 -14.90 16.80 -13.08
C PHE A 92 -13.61 17.27 -12.37
N ASN A 93 -12.80 16.35 -11.87
CA ASN A 93 -11.54 16.70 -11.22
C ASN A 93 -10.56 17.38 -12.17
N ALA A 94 -10.44 16.88 -13.41
CA ALA A 94 -9.58 17.52 -14.43
C ALA A 94 -10.01 18.96 -14.74
N VAL A 95 -11.30 19.21 -14.82
CA VAL A 95 -11.83 20.59 -15.05
C VAL A 95 -11.67 21.48 -13.83
N LEU A 96 -11.89 20.93 -12.62
CA LEU A 96 -11.84 21.68 -11.37
C LEU A 96 -10.41 22.09 -10.99
N TYR A 97 -9.46 21.16 -11.10
CA TYR A 97 -8.08 21.36 -10.64
C TYR A 97 -7.09 21.70 -11.75
N GLY A 98 -7.45 21.47 -13.01
CA GLY A 98 -6.54 21.60 -14.16
C GLY A 98 -5.69 20.34 -14.37
N GLU A 99 -5.37 20.05 -15.65
CA GLU A 99 -4.71 18.78 -16.06
C GLU A 99 -3.34 18.51 -15.40
N GLY A 100 -2.65 19.52 -14.91
CA GLY A 100 -1.34 19.37 -14.24
C GLY A 100 -1.40 19.16 -12.74
N HIS A 101 -2.58 19.21 -12.12
CA HIS A 101 -2.73 19.08 -10.68
C HIS A 101 -2.87 17.63 -10.26
N ILE A 102 -2.25 17.25 -9.12
CA ILE A 102 -2.29 15.85 -8.64
C ILE A 102 -3.72 15.33 -8.42
N MET A 103 -4.63 16.20 -7.98
CA MET A 103 -6.04 15.84 -7.77
C MET A 103 -6.83 15.67 -9.08
N ALA A 104 -6.28 16.11 -10.21
CA ALA A 104 -6.87 15.87 -11.53
C ALA A 104 -6.51 14.51 -12.11
N ILE A 105 -5.46 13.87 -11.57
CA ILE A 105 -4.97 12.57 -12.04
C ILE A 105 -5.74 11.47 -11.29
N PRO A 106 -6.37 10.50 -11.98
CA PRO A 106 -6.99 9.37 -11.32
C PRO A 106 -5.98 8.60 -10.46
N SER A 107 -6.35 8.23 -9.24
CA SER A 107 -5.48 7.45 -8.34
C SER A 107 -5.09 6.08 -8.91
N SER A 108 -5.91 5.54 -9.83
CA SER A 108 -5.61 4.33 -10.61
C SER A 108 -4.52 4.55 -11.66
N GLY A 109 -4.15 5.80 -11.94
CA GLY A 109 -3.32 6.18 -13.08
C GLY A 109 -4.09 6.16 -14.40
N THR A 110 -3.34 6.26 -15.49
CA THR A 110 -3.81 6.11 -16.89
C THR A 110 -3.03 5.01 -17.58
N GLU A 111 -3.52 4.51 -18.71
CA GLU A 111 -2.77 3.53 -19.53
C GLU A 111 -1.36 4.04 -19.87
N ALA A 112 -1.25 5.32 -20.23
CA ALA A 112 0.04 5.91 -20.60
C ALA A 112 1.01 5.99 -19.42
N THR A 113 0.55 6.41 -18.23
CA THR A 113 1.40 6.49 -17.03
C THR A 113 1.80 5.11 -16.55
N LEU A 114 0.86 4.16 -16.49
CA LEU A 114 1.11 2.81 -16.02
C LEU A 114 2.02 2.02 -16.95
N ALA A 115 1.94 2.24 -18.28
CA ALA A 115 2.83 1.60 -19.24
C ALA A 115 4.31 1.89 -18.94
N GLY A 116 4.62 3.13 -18.48
CA GLY A 116 5.98 3.55 -18.15
C GLY A 116 6.51 3.05 -16.80
N VAL A 117 5.65 2.59 -15.88
CA VAL A 117 6.08 2.11 -14.57
C VAL A 117 6.85 0.79 -14.68
N THR A 118 7.99 0.72 -14.00
CA THR A 118 8.87 -0.46 -13.92
C THR A 118 8.91 -1.04 -12.51
N LEU A 119 9.42 -2.26 -12.37
CA LEU A 119 9.66 -2.86 -11.06
C LEU A 119 10.67 -2.04 -10.23
N THR A 120 11.69 -1.50 -10.91
CA THR A 120 12.70 -0.64 -10.27
C THR A 120 12.06 0.60 -9.65
N ASP A 121 11.11 1.26 -10.35
CA ASP A 121 10.41 2.43 -9.80
C ASP A 121 9.66 2.09 -8.49
N ILE A 122 9.06 0.91 -8.42
CA ILE A 122 8.37 0.43 -7.21
C ILE A 122 9.36 0.22 -6.07
N GLN A 123 10.50 -0.42 -6.35
CA GLN A 123 11.55 -0.68 -5.35
C GLN A 123 12.16 0.64 -4.84
N GLU A 124 12.52 1.55 -5.74
CA GLU A 124 13.07 2.86 -5.39
C GLU A 124 12.07 3.70 -4.57
N TYR A 125 10.78 3.65 -4.92
CA TYR A 125 9.75 4.33 -4.15
C TYR A 125 9.63 3.75 -2.72
N TYR A 126 9.58 2.44 -2.59
CA TYR A 126 9.55 1.77 -1.29
C TYR A 126 10.78 2.12 -0.46
N ASP A 127 11.96 2.04 -1.06
CA ASP A 127 13.23 2.34 -0.38
C ASP A 127 13.35 3.81 0.00
N ALA A 128 12.81 4.72 -0.79
CA ALA A 128 12.91 6.16 -0.52
C ALA A 128 11.83 6.68 0.43
N LYS A 129 10.61 6.11 0.39
CA LYS A 129 9.44 6.73 1.02
C LYS A 129 8.83 5.92 2.17
N PHE A 130 8.98 4.60 2.20
CA PHE A 130 8.43 3.79 3.27
C PHE A 130 9.30 3.86 4.52
N ALA A 131 8.92 4.69 5.51
CA ALA A 131 9.75 5.00 6.68
C ALA A 131 8.93 5.32 7.94
N PRO A 132 9.42 4.97 9.15
CA PRO A 132 8.68 5.14 10.40
C PRO A 132 8.52 6.59 10.84
N ASN A 133 9.41 7.49 10.40
CA ASN A 133 9.40 8.88 10.84
C ASN A 133 8.29 9.74 10.18
N ILE A 134 7.56 9.18 9.23
CA ILE A 134 6.35 9.77 8.63
C ILE A 134 5.10 8.90 8.86
N ALA A 135 5.23 7.83 9.64
CA ALA A 135 4.16 6.88 9.88
C ALA A 135 3.37 7.22 11.15
N ASN A 136 2.08 6.95 11.10
CA ASN A 136 1.20 6.97 12.26
C ASN A 136 0.66 5.56 12.50
N LEU A 137 0.69 5.11 13.75
CA LEU A 137 0.11 3.82 14.14
C LEU A 137 -1.11 4.06 15.02
N VAL A 138 -2.22 3.45 14.63
CA VAL A 138 -3.46 3.46 15.40
C VAL A 138 -3.83 2.02 15.76
N VAL A 139 -4.06 1.74 17.02
CA VAL A 139 -4.52 0.43 17.51
C VAL A 139 -5.85 0.60 18.22
N VAL A 140 -6.83 -0.19 17.82
CA VAL A 140 -8.17 -0.23 18.42
C VAL A 140 -8.54 -1.68 18.69
N GLY A 141 -8.92 -2.00 19.92
CA GLY A 141 -9.32 -3.37 20.28
C GLY A 141 -9.31 -3.63 21.78
N ASP A 142 -9.60 -4.86 22.13
CA ASP A 142 -9.57 -5.36 23.52
C ASP A 142 -8.13 -5.76 23.88
N ILE A 143 -7.30 -4.74 24.14
CA ILE A 143 -5.89 -4.93 24.51
C ILE A 143 -5.38 -3.71 25.29
N GLU A 144 -4.59 -3.97 26.31
CA GLU A 144 -3.94 -2.92 27.11
C GLU A 144 -2.77 -2.28 26.34
N LYS A 145 -2.61 -0.96 26.49
CA LYS A 145 -1.61 -0.16 25.79
C LYS A 145 -0.18 -0.71 25.95
N ASP A 146 0.22 -1.02 27.19
CA ASP A 146 1.57 -1.48 27.49
C ASP A 146 1.85 -2.87 26.90
N ALA A 147 0.82 -3.73 26.85
CA ALA A 147 0.91 -5.03 26.21
C ALA A 147 1.13 -4.90 24.70
N VAL A 148 0.41 -3.99 24.04
CA VAL A 148 0.59 -3.73 22.60
C VAL A 148 1.97 -3.15 22.30
N LEU A 149 2.43 -2.18 23.08
CA LEU A 149 3.74 -1.56 22.85
C LEU A 149 4.89 -2.56 22.90
N GLY A 150 4.84 -3.55 23.81
CA GLY A 150 5.83 -4.62 23.87
C GLY A 150 5.80 -5.55 22.65
N LYS A 151 4.65 -5.73 22.03
CA LYS A 151 4.49 -6.57 20.83
C LYS A 151 4.95 -5.89 19.53
N LEU A 152 5.13 -4.58 19.54
CA LEU A 152 5.53 -3.77 18.38
C LEU A 152 7.04 -3.53 18.31
N ASP A 153 7.84 -4.23 19.09
CA ASP A 153 9.31 -4.04 19.17
C ASP A 153 10.00 -4.30 17.82
N PHE A 154 9.43 -5.11 16.94
CA PHE A 154 9.93 -5.33 15.58
C PHE A 154 10.00 -4.04 14.75
N LEU A 155 9.12 -3.05 15.02
CA LEU A 155 9.14 -1.77 14.33
C LEU A 155 10.41 -0.94 14.61
N LYS A 156 11.20 -1.28 15.63
CA LYS A 156 12.50 -0.66 15.89
C LYS A 156 13.54 -0.98 14.80
N ALA A 157 13.33 -2.07 14.06
CA ALA A 157 14.16 -2.43 12.91
C ALA A 157 13.82 -1.62 11.65
N TRP A 158 12.68 -0.91 11.63
CA TRP A 158 12.28 -0.09 10.51
C TRP A 158 13.10 1.20 10.49
N GLU A 159 13.93 1.34 9.48
CA GLU A 159 14.92 2.42 9.39
C GLU A 159 14.28 3.78 9.04
N LYS A 160 14.71 4.82 9.75
CA LYS A 160 14.33 6.20 9.43
C LYS A 160 15.03 6.65 8.15
N LYS A 161 14.31 7.44 7.35
CA LYS A 161 14.80 7.98 6.08
C LYS A 161 14.64 9.50 6.03
N GLU A 162 15.47 10.15 5.27
CA GLU A 162 15.29 11.57 4.96
C GLU A 162 14.22 11.69 3.86
N ILE A 163 13.06 12.23 4.24
CA ILE A 163 11.90 12.33 3.34
C ILE A 163 11.71 13.79 2.93
N THR A 164 11.75 14.01 1.63
CA THR A 164 11.35 15.30 1.05
C THR A 164 9.97 15.14 0.45
N PHE A 165 9.02 15.95 0.90
CA PHE A 165 7.69 16.05 0.31
C PHE A 165 7.74 16.99 -0.90
N ALA A 166 7.02 16.63 -1.95
CA ALA A 166 6.78 17.56 -3.05
C ALA A 166 5.89 18.72 -2.57
N GLU A 167 6.15 19.93 -3.08
CA GLU A 167 5.21 21.03 -2.84
C GLU A 167 3.89 20.73 -3.55
N GLU A 168 2.79 20.90 -2.83
CA GLU A 168 1.47 20.79 -3.44
C GLU A 168 1.28 21.94 -4.45
N PRO A 169 0.85 21.63 -5.69
CA PRO A 169 0.50 22.68 -6.63
C PRO A 169 -0.62 23.54 -6.05
N ALA A 170 -0.54 24.86 -6.27
CA ALA A 170 -1.61 25.75 -5.86
C ALA A 170 -2.92 25.37 -6.59
N THR A 171 -4.02 25.28 -5.85
CA THR A 171 -5.35 25.16 -6.45
C THR A 171 -5.67 26.40 -7.29
N PRO A 172 -6.24 26.23 -8.49
CA PRO A 172 -6.62 27.37 -9.34
C PRO A 172 -7.69 28.25 -8.73
#